data_5c5674a82d9faded2772b2f33fd50eb0
#
_entry.id   5c5674a82d9faded2772b2f33fd50eb0
#
_cell.length_a   1.000
_cell.length_b   1.000
_cell.length_c   1.000
_cell.angle_alpha   90.00
_cell.angle_beta   90.00
_cell.angle_gamma   90.00
#
_symmetry.space_group_name_H-M   'P 1'
#
loop_
_entity.id
_entity.type
_entity.pdbx_description
1 polymer ?
#
loop_
_entity_poly.entity_id
_entity_poly.type
_entity_poly.pdbx_seq_one_letter_code
_entity_poly.pdbx_strand_id
1 'polypeptide(L)'
;SDGVTAPLFWMALFGLPGAAAYKAINTADSMIGHKTPRHLAFGWASARLDDLVNLPASRLTAWAIVLAALADDGASAAAALRAIDRDARRHKSPNAGWPEAAMAGALGLRLNGPKVYGDIRVDDAWMGDGRAEVNAYDIDRALRLYRRAVLLIAALLGLVWLGLVILVYG
;
A
#
# COMPACT_ATOMS: atom_id res chain seq x y z
N SER A 1 -0.22 -0.37 3.02
CA SER A 1 -1.30 -1.34 2.73
C SER A 1 -1.28 -2.50 3.72
N ASP A 2 -0.17 -3.21 3.85
CA ASP A 2 -0.04 -4.53 4.48
C ASP A 2 -0.35 -4.56 5.99
N GLY A 3 -0.04 -3.47 6.71
CA GLY A 3 -0.26 -3.37 8.15
C GLY A 3 -1.67 -2.94 8.56
N VAL A 4 -2.45 -2.34 7.65
CA VAL A 4 -3.77 -1.78 7.98
C VAL A 4 -4.82 -2.17 6.96
N THR A 5 -4.67 -1.78 5.69
CA THR A 5 -5.71 -1.95 4.66
C THR A 5 -5.99 -3.41 4.36
N ALA A 6 -4.97 -4.22 4.19
CA ALA A 6 -5.14 -5.63 3.81
C ALA A 6 -5.82 -6.45 4.91
N PRO A 7 -5.38 -6.41 6.20
CA PRO A 7 -6.11 -7.13 7.25
C PRO A 7 -7.55 -6.64 7.41
N LEU A 8 -7.82 -5.33 7.29
CA LEU A 8 -9.19 -4.80 7.34
C LEU A 8 -10.04 -5.27 6.15
N PHE A 9 -9.48 -5.29 4.94
CA PHE A 9 -10.14 -5.75 3.74
C PHE A 9 -10.59 -7.21 3.87
N TRP A 10 -9.67 -8.09 4.25
CA TRP A 10 -9.97 -9.51 4.42
C TRP A 10 -10.88 -9.80 5.61
N MET A 11 -10.79 -8.98 6.67
CA MET A 11 -11.72 -9.04 7.79
C MET A 11 -13.15 -8.63 7.39
N ALA A 12 -13.30 -7.61 6.58
CA ALA A 12 -14.62 -7.15 6.12
C ALA A 12 -15.31 -8.20 5.24
N LEU A 13 -14.56 -9.00 4.46
CA LEU A 13 -15.12 -10.03 3.58
C LEU A 13 -15.38 -11.36 4.29
N PHE A 14 -14.48 -11.78 5.16
CA PHE A 14 -14.48 -13.15 5.72
C PHE A 14 -14.40 -13.17 7.26
N GLY A 15 -14.61 -12.03 7.92
CA GLY A 15 -14.53 -11.93 9.38
C GLY A 15 -13.12 -12.17 9.95
N LEU A 16 -13.05 -12.55 11.21
CA LEU A 16 -11.78 -12.88 11.88
C LEU A 16 -10.95 -13.96 11.17
N PRO A 17 -11.55 -15.05 10.64
CA PRO A 17 -10.78 -16.03 9.86
C PRO A 17 -10.06 -15.44 8.68
N GLY A 18 -10.67 -14.49 7.94
CA GLY A 18 -10.04 -13.80 6.82
C GLY A 18 -8.84 -12.97 7.24
N ALA A 19 -8.98 -12.19 8.32
CA ALA A 19 -7.88 -11.41 8.87
C ALA A 19 -6.73 -12.30 9.37
N ALA A 20 -7.04 -13.42 10.04
CA ALA A 20 -6.06 -14.37 10.54
C ALA A 20 -5.30 -15.07 9.39
N ALA A 21 -6.02 -15.52 8.37
CA ALA A 21 -5.42 -16.14 7.19
C ALA A 21 -4.48 -15.16 6.46
N TYR A 22 -4.95 -13.93 6.22
CA TYR A 22 -4.11 -12.90 5.65
C TYR A 22 -2.83 -12.67 6.49
N LYS A 23 -2.98 -12.53 7.80
CA LYS A 23 -1.83 -12.29 8.69
C LYS A 23 -0.85 -13.45 8.71
N ALA A 24 -1.33 -14.69 8.65
CA ALA A 24 -0.48 -15.87 8.53
C ALA A 24 0.33 -15.86 7.23
N ILE A 25 -0.29 -15.53 6.08
CA ILE A 25 0.38 -15.42 4.78
C ILE A 25 1.46 -14.32 4.82
N ASN A 26 1.11 -13.14 5.28
CA ASN A 26 2.02 -12.01 5.37
C ASN A 26 3.20 -12.27 6.33
N THR A 27 2.94 -12.98 7.44
CA THR A 27 4.00 -13.39 8.37
C THR A 27 4.91 -14.45 7.75
N ALA A 28 4.33 -15.43 7.05
CA ALA A 28 5.11 -16.44 6.35
C ALA A 28 6.05 -15.81 5.29
N ASP A 29 5.56 -14.86 4.50
CA ASP A 29 6.41 -14.13 3.56
C ASP A 29 7.55 -13.42 4.27
N SER A 30 7.26 -12.69 5.34
CA SER A 30 8.27 -11.96 6.13
C SER A 30 9.34 -12.88 6.74
N MET A 31 8.99 -14.13 7.07
CA MET A 31 9.91 -15.09 7.71
C MET A 31 10.72 -15.91 6.70
N ILE A 32 10.09 -16.33 5.60
CA ILE A 32 10.69 -17.30 4.66
C ILE A 32 10.67 -16.83 3.19
N GLY A 33 10.01 -15.73 2.85
CA GLY A 33 9.93 -15.19 1.48
C GLY A 33 11.24 -14.62 0.93
N HIS A 34 12.27 -14.52 1.77
CA HIS A 34 13.57 -14.02 1.37
C HIS A 34 14.33 -14.99 0.44
N LYS A 35 14.94 -14.44 -0.62
CA LYS A 35 15.75 -15.20 -1.60
C LYS A 35 17.09 -15.61 -0.99
N THR A 36 17.06 -16.52 -0.03
CA THR A 36 18.26 -17.19 0.50
C THR A 36 18.40 -18.57 -0.13
N PRO A 37 19.61 -19.16 -0.23
CA PRO A 37 19.79 -20.51 -0.74
C PRO A 37 18.89 -21.56 -0.06
N ARG A 38 18.60 -21.36 1.23
CA ARG A 38 17.75 -22.24 2.03
C ARG A 38 16.25 -22.13 1.68
N HIS A 39 15.79 -20.93 1.30
CA HIS A 39 14.35 -20.64 1.13
C HIS A 39 13.96 -20.38 -0.33
N LEU A 40 14.89 -20.55 -1.29
CA LEU A 40 14.68 -20.15 -2.68
C LEU A 40 13.44 -20.78 -3.34
N ALA A 41 13.20 -22.06 -3.08
CA ALA A 41 12.04 -22.76 -3.62
C ALA A 41 10.80 -22.65 -2.73
N PHE A 42 10.96 -22.81 -1.43
CA PHE A 42 9.85 -22.83 -0.48
C PHE A 42 9.31 -21.41 -0.21
N GLY A 43 10.20 -20.43 -0.06
CA GLY A 43 9.84 -19.02 0.15
C GLY A 43 9.20 -18.37 -1.08
N TRP A 44 9.46 -18.89 -2.28
CA TRP A 44 8.84 -18.38 -3.50
C TRP A 44 7.31 -18.46 -3.45
N ALA A 45 6.75 -19.58 -2.98
CA ALA A 45 5.30 -19.75 -2.88
C ALA A 45 4.68 -18.78 -1.88
N SER A 46 5.34 -18.58 -0.73
CA SER A 46 4.91 -17.61 0.29
C SER A 46 4.91 -16.18 -0.26
N ALA A 47 5.99 -15.76 -0.92
CA ALA A 47 6.09 -14.42 -1.53
C ALA A 47 5.02 -14.20 -2.60
N ARG A 48 4.74 -15.19 -3.45
CA ARG A 48 3.70 -15.09 -4.49
C ARG A 48 2.30 -15.02 -3.91
N LEU A 49 2.04 -15.78 -2.84
CA LEU A 49 0.75 -15.75 -2.18
C LEU A 49 0.53 -14.40 -1.49
N ASP A 50 1.55 -13.87 -0.81
CA ASP A 50 1.51 -12.53 -0.21
C ASP A 50 1.28 -11.45 -1.28
N ASP A 51 2.02 -11.50 -2.38
CA ASP A 51 1.79 -10.61 -3.53
C ASP A 51 0.32 -10.64 -3.99
N LEU A 52 -0.27 -11.83 -4.12
CA LEU A 52 -1.64 -11.99 -4.61
C LEU A 52 -2.68 -11.43 -3.63
N VAL A 53 -2.58 -11.77 -2.35
CA VAL A 53 -3.55 -11.31 -1.34
C VAL A 53 -3.45 -9.82 -1.04
N ASN A 54 -2.32 -9.18 -1.35
CA ASN A 54 -2.11 -7.74 -1.22
C ASN A 54 -2.59 -6.93 -2.44
N LEU A 55 -2.86 -7.56 -3.60
CA LEU A 55 -3.29 -6.86 -4.81
C LEU A 55 -4.50 -5.93 -4.57
N PRO A 56 -5.63 -6.38 -4.02
CA PRO A 56 -6.78 -5.49 -3.83
C PRO A 56 -6.50 -4.38 -2.81
N ALA A 57 -5.81 -4.70 -1.72
CA ALA A 57 -5.55 -3.76 -0.64
C ALA A 57 -4.61 -2.62 -1.06
N SER A 58 -3.58 -2.92 -1.87
CA SER A 58 -2.66 -1.90 -2.35
C SER A 58 -3.33 -0.90 -3.30
N ARG A 59 -4.23 -1.37 -4.17
CA ARG A 59 -5.02 -0.51 -5.06
C ARG A 59 -6.02 0.32 -4.27
N LEU A 60 -6.73 -0.31 -3.33
CA LEU A 60 -7.66 0.40 -2.43
C LEU A 60 -6.93 1.50 -1.65
N THR A 61 -5.73 1.22 -1.14
CA THR A 61 -4.91 2.22 -0.44
C THR A 61 -4.54 3.38 -1.37
N ALA A 62 -4.10 3.10 -2.59
CA ALA A 62 -3.74 4.14 -3.55
C ALA A 62 -4.94 5.04 -3.90
N TRP A 63 -6.12 4.45 -4.17
CA TRP A 63 -7.34 5.20 -4.43
C TRP A 63 -7.80 6.01 -3.21
N ALA A 64 -7.70 5.45 -2.01
CA ALA A 64 -8.02 6.19 -0.78
C ALA A 64 -7.10 7.41 -0.57
N ILE A 65 -5.81 7.30 -0.92
CA ILE A 65 -4.89 8.44 -0.90
C ILE A 65 -5.31 9.50 -1.92
N VAL A 66 -5.68 9.10 -3.13
CA VAL A 66 -6.19 10.02 -4.17
C VAL A 66 -7.44 10.76 -3.68
N LEU A 67 -8.41 10.03 -3.11
CA LEU A 67 -9.64 10.63 -2.57
C LEU A 67 -9.36 11.54 -1.38
N ALA A 68 -8.46 11.14 -0.48
CA ALA A 68 -8.04 11.98 0.63
C ALA A 68 -7.37 13.28 0.18
N ALA A 69 -6.62 13.22 -0.94
CA ALA A 69 -5.97 14.39 -1.52
C ALA A 69 -6.96 15.39 -2.13
N LEU A 70 -8.18 14.99 -2.50
CA LEU A 70 -9.24 15.91 -2.93
C LEU A 70 -9.72 16.83 -1.80
N ALA A 71 -9.61 16.39 -0.55
CA ALA A 71 -10.03 17.13 0.64
C ALA A 71 -8.85 17.78 1.39
N ASP A 72 -7.70 17.93 0.74
CA ASP A 72 -6.48 18.50 1.35
C ASP A 72 -5.86 19.56 0.43
N ASP A 73 -5.96 20.83 0.81
CA ASP A 73 -5.44 21.96 0.04
C ASP A 73 -3.91 21.89 -0.20
N GLY A 74 -3.20 21.12 0.63
CA GLY A 74 -1.76 20.89 0.49
C GLY A 74 -1.39 19.70 -0.38
N ALA A 75 -2.37 18.99 -0.99
CA ALA A 75 -2.16 17.78 -1.78
C ALA A 75 -2.83 17.87 -3.16
N SER A 76 -2.36 17.10 -4.11
CA SER A 76 -2.90 17.08 -5.47
C SER A 76 -3.35 15.67 -5.88
N ALA A 77 -4.66 15.44 -5.93
CA ALA A 77 -5.23 14.19 -6.42
C ALA A 77 -4.86 13.93 -7.90
N ALA A 78 -4.85 14.96 -8.72
CA ALA A 78 -4.48 14.84 -10.13
C ALA A 78 -3.01 14.43 -10.31
N ALA A 79 -2.10 14.96 -9.48
CA ALA A 79 -0.70 14.55 -9.51
C ALA A 79 -0.51 13.13 -8.97
N ALA A 80 -1.28 12.74 -7.95
CA ALA A 80 -1.30 11.36 -7.45
C ALA A 80 -1.71 10.35 -8.54
N LEU A 81 -2.77 10.64 -9.30
CA LEU A 81 -3.23 9.80 -10.41
C LEU A 81 -2.16 9.66 -11.49
N ARG A 82 -1.54 10.78 -11.90
CA ARG A 82 -0.45 10.75 -12.90
C ARG A 82 0.74 9.93 -12.41
N ALA A 83 1.11 10.07 -11.14
CA ALA A 83 2.21 9.28 -10.57
C ALA A 83 1.89 7.78 -10.51
N ILE A 84 0.66 7.40 -10.12
CA ILE A 84 0.21 6.00 -10.14
C ILE A 84 0.34 5.42 -11.56
N ASP A 85 -0.21 6.09 -12.56
CA ASP A 85 -0.23 5.59 -13.94
C ASP A 85 1.18 5.42 -14.51
N ARG A 86 2.05 6.41 -14.26
CA ARG A 86 3.42 6.43 -14.79
C ARG A 86 4.37 5.49 -14.04
N ASP A 87 4.28 5.43 -12.70
CA ASP A 87 5.37 4.91 -11.86
C ASP A 87 5.02 3.63 -11.11
N ALA A 88 3.75 3.40 -10.72
CA ALA A 88 3.40 2.31 -9.80
C ALA A 88 3.90 0.92 -10.26
N ARG A 89 3.88 0.67 -11.56
CA ARG A 89 4.31 -0.61 -12.15
C ARG A 89 5.83 -0.75 -12.30
N ARG A 90 6.59 0.33 -12.07
CA ARG A 90 8.05 0.32 -12.10
C ARG A 90 8.67 -0.15 -10.79
N HIS A 91 7.86 -0.24 -9.75
CA HIS A 91 8.31 -0.74 -8.45
C HIS A 91 8.55 -2.25 -8.52
N LYS A 92 9.57 -2.76 -7.80
CA LYS A 92 9.91 -4.20 -7.74
C LYS A 92 8.78 -5.06 -7.16
N SER A 93 8.07 -4.53 -6.15
CA SER A 93 6.87 -5.16 -5.61
C SER A 93 5.65 -4.78 -6.46
N PRO A 94 4.79 -5.73 -6.86
CA PRO A 94 3.57 -5.45 -7.61
C PRO A 94 2.54 -4.65 -6.79
N ASN A 95 2.77 -4.51 -5.50
CA ASN A 95 1.86 -3.90 -4.54
C ASN A 95 2.36 -2.55 -4.02
N ALA A 96 3.60 -2.47 -3.53
CA ALA A 96 4.13 -1.29 -2.85
C ALA A 96 4.14 -0.02 -3.72
N GLY A 97 4.40 -0.15 -5.02
CA GLY A 97 4.46 0.98 -5.93
C GLY A 97 3.16 1.79 -6.02
N TRP A 98 2.00 1.20 -5.78
CA TRP A 98 0.71 1.88 -5.91
C TRP A 98 0.49 2.94 -4.84
N PRO A 99 0.51 2.62 -3.53
CA PRO A 99 0.35 3.63 -2.49
C PRO A 99 1.55 4.59 -2.43
N GLU A 100 2.75 4.13 -2.76
CA GLU A 100 3.95 4.97 -2.77
C GLU A 100 3.89 6.03 -3.87
N ALA A 101 3.55 5.65 -5.09
CA ALA A 101 3.37 6.60 -6.19
C ALA A 101 2.21 7.57 -5.92
N ALA A 102 1.09 7.08 -5.34
CA ALA A 102 -0.02 7.93 -4.93
C ALA A 102 0.41 9.00 -3.94
N MET A 103 1.13 8.61 -2.89
CA MET A 103 1.61 9.52 -1.85
C MET A 103 2.64 10.51 -2.41
N ALA A 104 3.60 10.03 -3.18
CA ALA A 104 4.62 10.86 -3.82
C ALA A 104 3.99 11.93 -4.71
N GLY A 105 3.09 11.52 -5.60
CA GLY A 105 2.39 12.44 -6.50
C GLY A 105 1.52 13.43 -5.74
N ALA A 106 0.71 12.96 -4.76
CA ALA A 106 -0.16 13.82 -3.97
C ALA A 106 0.58 14.94 -3.26
N LEU A 107 1.76 14.66 -2.73
CA LEU A 107 2.54 15.61 -1.93
C LEU A 107 3.60 16.39 -2.73
N GLY A 108 3.75 16.13 -4.03
CA GLY A 108 4.78 16.74 -4.87
C GLY A 108 6.18 16.30 -4.47
N LEU A 109 6.33 15.04 -4.09
CA LEU A 109 7.59 14.42 -3.70
C LEU A 109 8.06 13.42 -4.74
N ARG A 110 9.30 12.97 -4.57
CA ARG A 110 9.90 11.86 -5.30
C ARG A 110 10.47 10.88 -4.30
N LEU A 111 9.88 9.70 -4.23
CA LEU A 111 10.19 8.65 -3.25
C LEU A 111 10.88 7.46 -3.92
N ASN A 112 11.31 6.49 -3.13
CA ASN A 112 12.09 5.34 -3.55
C ASN A 112 13.44 5.78 -4.16
N GLY A 113 13.67 5.52 -5.43
CA GLY A 113 14.89 5.92 -6.13
C GLY A 113 16.12 5.09 -5.77
N PRO A 114 17.26 5.42 -6.37
CA PRO A 114 18.53 4.76 -6.08
C PRO A 114 18.93 4.91 -4.62
N LYS A 115 19.39 3.82 -4.00
CA LYS A 115 19.82 3.76 -2.61
C LYS A 115 21.04 2.87 -2.44
N VAL A 116 21.77 3.08 -1.35
CA VAL A 116 22.98 2.31 -1.02
C VAL A 116 22.72 1.55 0.29
N TYR A 117 22.93 0.25 0.27
CA TYR A 117 22.87 -0.62 1.44
C TYR A 117 24.27 -1.22 1.65
N GLY A 118 25.01 -0.69 2.64
CA GLY A 118 26.42 -1.01 2.78
C GLY A 118 27.20 -0.57 1.54
N ASP A 119 27.83 -1.51 0.86
CA ASP A 119 28.60 -1.27 -0.38
C ASP A 119 27.80 -1.56 -1.66
N ILE A 120 26.53 -1.94 -1.52
CA ILE A 120 25.68 -2.33 -2.67
C ILE A 120 24.77 -1.17 -3.04
N ARG A 121 24.95 -0.64 -4.25
CA ARG A 121 24.01 0.29 -4.88
C ARG A 121 22.83 -0.46 -5.49
N VAL A 122 21.63 -0.04 -5.16
CA VAL A 122 20.39 -0.55 -5.74
C VAL A 122 19.72 0.58 -6.51
N ASP A 123 19.61 0.42 -7.82
CA ASP A 123 18.96 1.40 -8.70
C ASP A 123 17.46 1.08 -8.79
N ASP A 124 16.69 1.59 -7.81
CA ASP A 124 15.24 1.52 -7.81
C ASP A 124 14.63 2.69 -8.60
N ALA A 125 13.47 2.46 -9.20
CA ALA A 125 12.74 3.51 -9.91
C ALA A 125 12.18 4.55 -8.94
N TRP A 126 12.22 5.82 -9.34
CA TRP A 126 11.56 6.89 -8.60
C TRP A 126 10.03 6.77 -8.72
N MET A 127 9.34 7.04 -7.60
CA MET A 127 7.90 7.19 -7.51
C MET A 127 7.58 8.69 -7.34
N GLY A 128 6.80 9.25 -8.26
CA GLY A 128 6.58 10.71 -8.32
C GLY A 128 7.70 11.45 -9.06
N ASP A 129 7.45 12.72 -9.36
CA ASP A 129 8.33 13.63 -10.12
C ASP A 129 8.65 14.94 -9.38
N GLY A 130 8.29 15.00 -8.10
CA GLY A 130 8.55 16.15 -7.25
C GLY A 130 9.97 16.21 -6.72
N ARG A 131 10.17 16.87 -5.59
CA ARG A 131 11.48 16.97 -4.92
C ARG A 131 11.84 15.69 -4.18
N ALA A 132 13.12 15.33 -4.20
CA ALA A 132 13.65 14.18 -3.48
C ALA A 132 14.03 14.49 -2.03
N GLU A 133 14.37 15.75 -1.75
CA GLU A 133 14.75 16.21 -0.42
C GLU A 133 13.50 16.38 0.45
N VAL A 134 13.32 15.47 1.40
CA VAL A 134 12.17 15.41 2.30
C VAL A 134 12.57 15.98 3.66
N ASN A 135 11.66 16.72 4.29
CA ASN A 135 11.85 17.29 5.62
C ASN A 135 10.72 16.90 6.59
N ALA A 136 10.82 17.32 7.86
CA ALA A 136 9.83 16.97 8.89
C ALA A 136 8.41 17.44 8.54
N TYR A 137 8.26 18.58 7.88
CA TYR A 137 6.95 19.07 7.46
C TYR A 137 6.27 18.16 6.44
N ASP A 138 7.04 17.53 5.55
CA ASP A 138 6.49 16.55 4.61
C ASP A 138 6.02 15.27 5.29
N ILE A 139 6.71 14.87 6.37
CA ILE A 139 6.27 13.73 7.19
C ILE A 139 4.91 14.05 7.81
N ASP A 140 4.71 15.26 8.36
CA ASP A 140 3.43 15.68 8.92
C ASP A 140 2.32 15.71 7.86
N ARG A 141 2.62 16.19 6.65
CA ARG A 141 1.67 16.18 5.51
C ARG A 141 1.30 14.74 5.14
N ALA A 142 2.29 13.87 5.02
CA ALA A 142 2.07 12.46 4.70
C ALA A 142 1.23 11.75 5.77
N LEU A 143 1.48 12.01 7.05
CA LEU A 143 0.71 11.45 8.15
C LEU A 143 -0.74 11.95 8.17
N ARG A 144 -0.99 13.22 7.87
CA ARG A 144 -2.36 13.76 7.75
C ARG A 144 -3.11 13.06 6.61
N LEU A 145 -2.49 12.99 5.44
CA LEU A 145 -3.08 12.35 4.26
C LEU A 145 -3.32 10.86 4.50
N TYR A 146 -2.36 10.17 5.11
CA TYR A 146 -2.49 8.77 5.51
C TYR A 146 -3.67 8.53 6.46
N ARG A 147 -3.81 9.35 7.52
CA ARG A 147 -4.93 9.22 8.47
C ARG A 147 -6.28 9.38 7.77
N ARG A 148 -6.43 10.35 6.87
CA ARG A 148 -7.66 10.54 6.07
C ARG A 148 -7.93 9.33 5.18
N ALA A 149 -6.91 8.83 4.48
CA ALA A 149 -7.06 7.64 3.64
C ALA A 149 -7.48 6.41 4.45
N VAL A 150 -6.90 6.18 5.63
CA VAL A 150 -7.29 5.08 6.52
C VAL A 150 -8.73 5.22 7.00
N LEU A 151 -9.16 6.42 7.38
CA LEU A 151 -10.56 6.68 7.79
C LEU A 151 -11.54 6.41 6.64
N LEU A 152 -11.21 6.82 5.41
CA LEU A 152 -12.02 6.53 4.22
C LEU A 152 -12.12 5.01 3.97
N ILE A 153 -11.03 4.28 4.08
CA ILE A 153 -11.01 2.82 3.94
C ILE A 153 -11.87 2.18 5.04
N ALA A 154 -11.70 2.58 6.30
CA ALA A 154 -12.46 2.04 7.41
C ALA A 154 -13.96 2.31 7.25
N ALA A 155 -14.35 3.50 6.84
CA ALA A 155 -15.75 3.85 6.56
C ALA A 155 -16.33 3.02 5.41
N LEU A 156 -15.61 2.89 4.30
CA LEU A 156 -16.04 2.08 3.15
C LEU A 156 -16.23 0.61 3.54
N LEU A 157 -15.23 0.02 4.19
CA LEU A 157 -15.30 -1.39 4.59
C LEU A 157 -16.38 -1.64 5.66
N GLY A 158 -16.59 -0.68 6.57
CA GLY A 158 -17.67 -0.72 7.54
C GLY A 158 -19.06 -0.70 6.87
N LEU A 159 -19.25 0.13 5.84
CA LEU A 159 -20.47 0.17 5.06
C LEU A 159 -20.69 -1.13 4.27
N VAL A 160 -19.66 -1.68 3.66
CA VAL A 160 -19.73 -2.99 2.98
C VAL A 160 -20.13 -4.08 3.96
N TRP A 161 -19.48 -4.13 5.13
CA TRP A 161 -19.82 -5.11 6.15
C TRP A 161 -21.28 -4.96 6.63
N LEU A 162 -21.72 -3.74 6.92
CA LEU A 162 -23.12 -3.46 7.32
C LEU A 162 -24.11 -3.90 6.25
N GLY A 163 -23.81 -3.61 4.97
CA GLY A 163 -24.64 -4.07 3.86
C GLY A 163 -24.74 -5.60 3.76
N LEU A 164 -23.63 -6.30 3.95
CA LEU A 164 -23.60 -7.76 3.98
C LEU A 164 -24.41 -8.32 5.16
N VAL A 165 -24.32 -7.72 6.35
CA VAL A 165 -25.11 -8.13 7.52
C VAL A 165 -26.61 -7.95 7.25
N ILE A 166 -27.02 -6.81 6.70
CA ILE A 166 -28.44 -6.56 6.36
C ILE A 166 -28.92 -7.56 5.32
N LEU A 167 -28.12 -7.88 4.31
CA LEU A 167 -28.50 -8.83 3.27
C LEU A 167 -28.69 -10.26 3.79
N VAL A 168 -27.92 -10.66 4.80
CA VAL A 168 -27.93 -12.05 5.33
C VAL A 168 -28.98 -12.23 6.44
N TYR A 169 -29.24 -11.18 7.23
CA TYR A 169 -30.06 -11.28 8.45
C TYR A 169 -31.33 -10.38 8.42
N GLY A 170 -31.50 -9.50 7.43
CA GLY A 170 -32.68 -8.68 7.20
C GLY A 170 -33.61 -9.32 6.17
#